data_0f11d91a3c2d443b28c1037c47e9765b
#
_entry.id   0f11d91a3c2d443b28c1037c47e9765b
#
_cell.length_a   1.000
_cell.length_b   1.000
_cell.length_c   1.000
_cell.angle_alpha   90.00
_cell.angle_beta   90.00
_cell.angle_gamma   90.00
#
_symmetry.space_group_name_H-M   'P 1'
#
loop_
_entity.id
_entity.type
_entity.pdbx_description
1 polymer ?
#
loop_
_entity_poly.entity_id
_entity_poly.type
_entity_poly.pdbx_seq_one_letter_code
_entity_poly.pdbx_strand_id
1 'polypeptide(L)'
;MFRWLEDQEIESLNVLEISDNNENGYILEVDLNYPPELHDHHNEYLKVTEDMLSHYAKKFLEDLDLRGTSTEKLIPNLNSKEKYVVHYRNLKLYLSFGMKLTRIHKVVTVRQTPRLKQYIDFNTEKRKMAKNDFEKDFLKLMNNAVFGKTMENLRNRLIVQLVNNQSKAMKLTSKPSFPLSEYLTKN
;
A
#
# COMPACT_ATOMS: atom_id res chain seq x y z
N MET A 1 13.82 -8.53 -11.74
CA MET A 1 13.34 -9.92 -11.95
C MET A 1 12.76 -10.39 -10.63
N PHE A 2 11.64 -11.05 -10.62
CA PHE A 2 11.02 -11.64 -9.41
C PHE A 2 10.84 -13.15 -9.64
N ARG A 3 10.86 -13.93 -8.55
CA ARG A 3 10.69 -15.39 -8.56
C ARG A 3 9.99 -15.84 -7.27
N TRP A 4 9.12 -16.82 -7.37
CA TRP A 4 8.61 -17.56 -6.21
C TRP A 4 9.68 -18.48 -5.67
N LEU A 5 9.79 -18.58 -4.35
CA LEU A 5 10.62 -19.59 -3.71
C LEU A 5 9.90 -20.92 -3.66
N GLU A 6 10.66 -22.03 -3.75
CA GLU A 6 10.18 -23.37 -3.56
C GLU A 6 10.07 -23.72 -2.06
N ASP A 7 9.28 -24.73 -1.71
CA ASP A 7 9.01 -25.07 -0.31
C ASP A 7 10.30 -25.35 0.49
N GLN A 8 11.28 -26.02 -0.11
CA GLN A 8 12.59 -26.29 0.52
C GLN A 8 13.37 -25.00 0.81
N GLU A 9 13.29 -24.01 -0.07
CA GLU A 9 13.93 -22.71 0.11
C GLU A 9 13.22 -21.90 1.22
N ILE A 10 11.89 -22.05 1.31
CA ILE A 10 11.07 -21.38 2.35
C ILE A 10 11.41 -21.95 3.73
N GLU A 11 11.53 -23.27 3.85
CA GLU A 11 11.88 -23.94 5.11
C GLU A 11 13.27 -23.56 5.62
N SER A 12 14.21 -23.31 4.71
CA SER A 12 15.57 -22.89 5.04
C SER A 12 15.72 -21.38 5.26
N LEU A 13 14.68 -20.58 5.00
CA LEU A 13 14.74 -19.13 5.03
C LEU A 13 14.71 -18.57 6.46
N ASN A 14 15.85 -18.08 6.97
CA ASN A 14 15.89 -17.35 8.21
C ASN A 14 15.77 -15.83 7.94
N VAL A 15 14.58 -15.30 8.14
CA VAL A 15 14.28 -13.88 7.87
C VAL A 15 15.13 -12.93 8.73
N LEU A 16 15.46 -13.33 9.96
CA LEU A 16 16.21 -12.47 10.89
C LEU A 16 17.67 -12.28 10.47
N GLU A 17 18.25 -13.24 9.75
CA GLU A 17 19.64 -13.19 9.28
C GLU A 17 19.81 -12.40 7.98
N ILE A 18 18.73 -12.10 7.26
CA ILE A 18 18.81 -11.35 6.01
C ILE A 18 19.27 -9.92 6.29
N SER A 19 20.37 -9.48 5.66
CA SER A 19 20.81 -8.09 5.77
C SER A 19 19.79 -7.13 5.16
N ASP A 20 19.60 -5.96 5.78
CA ASP A 20 18.70 -4.92 5.27
C ASP A 20 19.18 -4.34 3.91
N ASN A 21 20.47 -4.44 3.62
CA ASN A 21 21.07 -3.99 2.37
C ASN A 21 21.30 -5.14 1.36
N ASN A 22 20.67 -6.29 1.57
CA ASN A 22 20.78 -7.42 0.64
C ASN A 22 20.27 -7.01 -0.75
N GLU A 23 20.93 -7.47 -1.81
CA GLU A 23 20.46 -7.27 -3.19
C GLU A 23 19.11 -7.93 -3.46
N ASN A 24 18.81 -9.02 -2.77
CA ASN A 24 17.53 -9.70 -2.84
C ASN A 24 16.64 -9.26 -1.67
N GLY A 25 15.49 -8.71 -2.03
CA GLY A 25 14.38 -8.47 -1.10
C GLY A 25 13.39 -9.63 -1.13
N TYR A 26 12.60 -9.76 -0.07
CA TYR A 26 11.59 -10.80 0.08
C TYR A 26 10.26 -10.18 0.50
N ILE A 27 9.20 -10.62 -0.17
CA ILE A 27 7.83 -10.34 0.21
C ILE A 27 7.22 -11.68 0.62
N LEU A 28 6.71 -11.76 1.83
CA LEU A 28 6.25 -13.00 2.43
C LEU A 28 4.74 -12.92 2.71
N GLU A 29 4.04 -14.02 2.46
CA GLU A 29 2.68 -14.26 2.96
C GLU A 29 2.82 -15.11 4.23
N VAL A 30 2.45 -14.55 5.39
CA VAL A 30 2.74 -15.13 6.70
C VAL A 30 1.55 -15.10 7.64
N ASP A 31 1.54 -16.01 8.61
CA ASP A 31 0.68 -15.92 9.78
C ASP A 31 1.50 -15.38 10.95
N LEU A 32 0.98 -14.33 11.59
CA LEU A 32 1.61 -13.65 12.71
C LEU A 32 0.70 -13.72 13.93
N ASN A 33 1.19 -14.27 15.00
CA ASN A 33 0.51 -14.21 16.29
C ASN A 33 0.92 -12.95 17.05
N TYR A 34 -0.08 -12.19 17.50
CA TYR A 34 0.13 -11.03 18.36
C TYR A 34 -0.20 -11.43 19.80
N PRO A 35 0.81 -11.67 20.66
CA PRO A 35 0.59 -12.10 22.04
C PRO A 35 -0.19 -11.06 22.84
N PRO A 36 -1.22 -11.44 23.61
CA PRO A 36 -2.02 -10.50 24.40
C PRO A 36 -1.20 -9.69 25.41
N GLU A 37 -0.11 -10.24 25.89
CA GLU A 37 0.79 -9.58 26.87
C GLU A 37 1.46 -8.32 26.30
N LEU A 38 1.50 -8.21 24.96
CA LEU A 38 2.09 -7.06 24.29
C LEU A 38 1.05 -5.95 24.00
N HIS A 39 -0.24 -6.24 24.14
CA HIS A 39 -1.29 -5.32 23.73
C HIS A 39 -1.23 -3.99 24.49
N ASP A 40 -1.03 -4.02 25.80
CA ASP A 40 -0.95 -2.82 26.63
C ASP A 40 0.30 -1.98 26.28
N HIS A 41 1.43 -2.64 26.02
CA HIS A 41 2.67 -1.96 25.65
C HIS A 41 2.61 -1.36 24.23
N HIS A 42 1.87 -1.98 23.33
CA HIS A 42 1.83 -1.59 21.90
C HIS A 42 0.60 -0.79 21.51
N ASN A 43 -0.32 -0.53 22.43
CA ASN A 43 -1.56 0.19 22.14
C ASN A 43 -1.31 1.59 21.53
N GLU A 44 -0.22 2.24 21.90
CA GLU A 44 0.13 3.58 21.43
C GLU A 44 1.10 3.60 20.23
N TYR A 45 1.90 2.55 20.03
CA TYR A 45 3.08 2.63 19.15
C TYR A 45 3.02 1.76 17.90
N LEU A 46 2.65 0.50 18.01
CA LEU A 46 2.82 -0.44 16.90
C LEU A 46 1.53 -1.18 16.59
N LYS A 47 0.75 -0.61 15.69
CA LYS A 47 -0.42 -1.29 15.16
C LYS A 47 -0.14 -1.76 13.74
N VAL A 48 -0.16 -3.07 13.54
CA VAL A 48 -0.13 -3.65 12.20
C VAL A 48 -1.45 -3.35 11.50
N THR A 49 -1.38 -2.72 10.35
CA THR A 49 -2.58 -2.35 9.59
C THR A 49 -3.13 -3.55 8.84
N GLU A 50 -4.43 -3.66 8.79
CA GLU A 50 -5.19 -4.68 8.06
C GLU A 50 -6.33 -4.00 7.30
N ASP A 51 -6.59 -4.45 6.07
CA ASP A 51 -7.77 -4.00 5.32
C ASP A 51 -9.03 -4.56 5.97
N MET A 52 -9.70 -3.72 6.74
CA MET A 52 -10.94 -4.07 7.40
C MET A 52 -11.98 -2.97 7.19
N LEU A 53 -13.22 -3.41 6.98
CA LEU A 53 -14.36 -2.56 7.31
C LEU A 53 -14.41 -2.41 8.82
N SER A 54 -14.30 -1.19 9.31
CA SER A 54 -14.53 -0.95 10.72
C SER A 54 -15.88 -1.59 11.12
N HIS A 55 -15.85 -2.52 12.06
CA HIS A 55 -17.05 -3.18 12.57
C HIS A 55 -18.11 -2.15 13.02
N TYR A 56 -17.65 -1.06 13.60
CA TYR A 56 -18.51 0.05 14.02
C TYR A 56 -19.12 0.80 12.83
N ALA A 57 -18.36 1.02 11.76
CA ALA A 57 -18.90 1.68 10.57
C ALA A 57 -19.95 0.81 9.87
N LYS A 58 -19.71 -0.52 9.81
CA LYS A 58 -20.67 -1.46 9.23
C LYS A 58 -21.97 -1.48 10.03
N LYS A 59 -21.87 -1.65 11.36
CA LYS A 59 -23.02 -1.64 12.27
C LYS A 59 -23.77 -0.30 12.21
N PHE A 60 -23.05 0.83 12.21
CA PHE A 60 -23.64 2.16 12.13
C PHE A 60 -24.42 2.39 10.82
N LEU A 61 -23.90 1.89 9.69
CA LEU A 61 -24.59 1.97 8.40
C LEU A 61 -25.83 1.06 8.35
N GLU A 62 -25.74 -0.14 8.94
CA GLU A 62 -26.86 -1.07 9.06
C GLU A 62 -27.98 -0.49 9.97
N ASP A 63 -27.61 0.08 11.12
CA ASP A 63 -28.56 0.66 12.09
C ASP A 63 -29.29 1.92 11.51
N LEU A 64 -28.67 2.63 10.57
CA LEU A 64 -29.26 3.83 9.95
C LEU A 64 -29.94 3.57 8.60
N ASP A 65 -29.97 2.31 8.13
CA ASP A 65 -30.45 1.93 6.79
C ASP A 65 -29.86 2.78 5.65
N LEU A 66 -28.62 3.24 5.85
CA LEU A 66 -27.91 4.04 4.88
C LEU A 66 -27.18 3.13 3.88
N ARG A 67 -27.56 3.20 2.61
CA ARG A 67 -26.80 2.63 1.49
C ARG A 67 -25.53 3.45 1.27
N GLY A 68 -24.57 3.29 2.17
CA GLY A 68 -23.23 3.85 1.98
C GLY A 68 -22.35 2.90 1.16
N THR A 69 -21.49 3.44 0.32
CA THR A 69 -20.39 2.66 -0.27
C THR A 69 -19.46 2.27 0.87
N SER A 70 -19.53 1.01 1.29
CA SER A 70 -18.58 0.45 2.25
C SER A 70 -17.22 0.30 1.56
N THR A 71 -16.32 1.24 1.79
CA THR A 71 -14.94 1.14 1.33
C THR A 71 -14.11 0.50 2.42
N GLU A 72 -13.38 -0.54 2.07
CA GLU A 72 -12.35 -1.10 2.94
C GLU A 72 -11.29 -0.05 3.23
N LYS A 73 -10.87 0.04 4.48
CA LYS A 73 -9.83 0.97 4.93
C LYS A 73 -8.79 0.23 5.73
N LEU A 74 -7.55 0.67 5.62
CA LEU A 74 -6.46 0.20 6.48
C LEU A 74 -6.73 0.64 7.92
N ILE A 75 -7.01 -0.31 8.79
CA ILE A 75 -7.27 -0.06 10.21
C ILE A 75 -6.14 -0.69 11.03
N PRO A 76 -5.40 0.10 11.82
CA PRO A 76 -4.42 -0.44 12.74
C PRO A 76 -5.11 -1.18 13.88
N ASN A 77 -4.72 -2.44 14.12
CA ASN A 77 -5.25 -3.25 15.22
C ASN A 77 -4.18 -4.18 15.80
N LEU A 78 -4.47 -4.78 16.96
CA LEU A 78 -3.59 -5.71 17.68
C LEU A 78 -3.99 -7.18 17.49
N ASN A 79 -4.82 -7.48 16.49
CA ASN A 79 -5.22 -8.85 16.20
C ASN A 79 -4.06 -9.64 15.58
N SER A 80 -4.05 -10.96 15.80
CA SER A 80 -3.20 -11.86 15.02
C SER A 80 -3.58 -11.80 13.55
N LYS A 81 -2.62 -12.01 12.66
CA LYS A 81 -2.78 -11.87 11.21
C LYS A 81 -2.67 -13.23 10.54
N GLU A 82 -3.58 -13.54 9.63
CA GLU A 82 -3.56 -14.72 8.80
C GLU A 82 -3.29 -14.32 7.33
N LYS A 83 -2.38 -15.05 6.67
CA LYS A 83 -1.99 -14.79 5.27
C LYS A 83 -1.60 -13.33 5.00
N TYR A 84 -0.99 -12.70 5.97
CA TYR A 84 -0.57 -11.30 5.88
C TYR A 84 0.63 -11.16 4.97
N VAL A 85 0.52 -10.25 3.99
CA VAL A 85 1.60 -9.99 3.04
C VAL A 85 2.49 -8.87 3.56
N VAL A 86 3.76 -9.18 3.76
CA VAL A 86 4.71 -8.26 4.38
C VAL A 86 6.10 -8.32 3.75
N HIS A 87 6.76 -7.18 3.67
CA HIS A 87 8.17 -7.11 3.29
C HIS A 87 9.07 -7.58 4.43
N TYR A 88 10.14 -8.33 4.14
CA TYR A 88 11.00 -8.94 5.16
C TYR A 88 11.55 -7.97 6.22
N ARG A 89 11.83 -6.72 5.86
CA ARG A 89 12.28 -5.69 6.82
C ARG A 89 11.22 -5.35 7.86
N ASN A 90 9.97 -5.22 7.41
CA ASN A 90 8.86 -4.96 8.33
C ASN A 90 8.58 -6.20 9.18
N LEU A 91 8.70 -7.40 8.61
CA LEU A 91 8.58 -8.63 9.37
C LEU A 91 9.64 -8.72 10.48
N LYS A 92 10.91 -8.43 10.16
CA LYS A 92 11.99 -8.34 11.17
C LYS A 92 11.63 -7.37 12.29
N LEU A 93 11.12 -6.20 11.94
CA LEU A 93 10.69 -5.20 12.92
C LEU A 93 9.56 -5.75 13.80
N TYR A 94 8.55 -6.39 13.22
CA TYR A 94 7.44 -6.97 14.00
C TYR A 94 7.93 -8.06 14.96
N LEU A 95 8.84 -8.91 14.50
CA LEU A 95 9.46 -9.95 15.34
C LEU A 95 10.32 -9.34 16.46
N SER A 96 11.05 -8.24 16.21
CA SER A 96 11.83 -7.55 17.24
C SER A 96 10.96 -6.90 18.32
N PHE A 97 9.70 -6.58 18.00
CA PHE A 97 8.70 -6.12 18.97
C PHE A 97 7.93 -7.25 19.67
N GLY A 98 8.32 -8.51 19.47
CA GLY A 98 7.76 -9.65 20.18
C GLY A 98 6.60 -10.36 19.51
N MET A 99 6.17 -9.94 18.30
CA MET A 99 5.24 -10.75 17.51
C MET A 99 5.88 -12.09 17.15
N LYS A 100 5.06 -13.13 17.03
CA LYS A 100 5.53 -14.48 16.73
C LYS A 100 5.12 -14.89 15.32
N LEU A 101 6.09 -15.24 14.50
CA LEU A 101 5.86 -15.86 13.19
C LEU A 101 5.43 -17.31 13.41
N THR A 102 4.22 -17.66 12.99
CA THR A 102 3.67 -19.02 13.16
C THR A 102 3.79 -19.83 11.88
N ARG A 103 3.64 -19.19 10.72
CA ARG A 103 3.73 -19.87 9.44
C ARG A 103 4.15 -18.93 8.31
N ILE A 104 4.92 -19.47 7.36
CA ILE A 104 5.19 -18.84 6.07
C ILE A 104 4.45 -19.67 5.00
N HIS A 105 3.58 -19.03 4.22
CA HIS A 105 2.81 -19.67 3.17
C HIS A 105 3.51 -19.58 1.83
N LYS A 106 3.94 -18.36 1.46
CA LYS A 106 4.57 -18.10 0.17
C LYS A 106 5.61 -17.00 0.31
N VAL A 107 6.63 -17.08 -0.52
CA VAL A 107 7.69 -16.05 -0.56
C VAL A 107 8.01 -15.70 -2.01
N VAL A 108 7.99 -14.40 -2.30
CA VAL A 108 8.51 -13.86 -3.55
C VAL A 108 9.84 -13.18 -3.28
N THR A 109 10.87 -13.58 -4.01
CA THR A 109 12.14 -12.85 -4.01
C THR A 109 12.16 -11.85 -5.16
N VAL A 110 12.67 -10.65 -4.88
CA VAL A 110 12.79 -9.53 -5.82
C VAL A 110 14.18 -8.93 -5.75
N ARG A 111 14.75 -8.55 -6.89
CA ARG A 111 15.99 -7.78 -6.88
C ARG A 111 15.69 -6.33 -6.51
N GLN A 112 16.28 -5.85 -5.42
CA GLN A 112 16.09 -4.49 -4.92
C GLN A 112 17.32 -3.63 -5.18
N THR A 113 17.09 -2.38 -5.54
CA THR A 113 18.16 -1.38 -5.73
C THR A 113 17.68 -0.01 -5.27
N PRO A 114 18.53 0.82 -4.66
CA PRO A 114 18.16 2.14 -4.15
C PRO A 114 18.09 3.21 -5.27
N ARG A 115 17.40 2.92 -6.38
CA ARG A 115 17.36 3.81 -7.56
C ARG A 115 16.87 5.21 -7.27
N LEU A 116 15.89 5.34 -6.38
CA LEU A 116 15.27 6.62 -6.05
C LEU A 116 15.95 7.32 -4.87
N LYS A 117 16.94 6.69 -4.23
CA LYS A 117 17.56 7.22 -3.03
C LYS A 117 18.11 8.64 -3.25
N GLN A 118 18.88 8.86 -4.28
CA GLN A 118 19.49 10.17 -4.57
C GLN A 118 18.42 11.26 -4.76
N TYR A 119 17.32 10.95 -5.46
CA TYR A 119 16.23 11.87 -5.68
C TYR A 119 15.50 12.20 -4.36
N ILE A 120 15.20 11.19 -3.57
CA ILE A 120 14.51 11.35 -2.27
C ILE A 120 15.39 12.13 -1.29
N ASP A 121 16.66 11.79 -1.20
CA ASP A 121 17.63 12.47 -0.34
C ASP A 121 17.75 13.95 -0.73
N PHE A 122 17.89 14.26 -2.03
CA PHE A 122 17.97 15.63 -2.52
C PHE A 122 16.74 16.46 -2.13
N ASN A 123 15.53 15.95 -2.38
CA ASN A 123 14.31 16.65 -2.01
C ASN A 123 14.16 16.80 -0.49
N THR A 124 14.60 15.81 0.28
CA THR A 124 14.57 15.84 1.74
C THR A 124 15.52 16.90 2.30
N GLU A 125 16.73 16.98 1.77
CA GLU A 125 17.71 18.02 2.14
C GLU A 125 17.20 19.42 1.79
N LYS A 126 16.68 19.61 0.58
CA LYS A 126 16.08 20.88 0.16
C LYS A 126 14.90 21.26 1.05
N ARG A 127 14.08 20.30 1.45
CA ARG A 127 12.94 20.54 2.35
C ARG A 127 13.38 21.01 3.73
N LYS A 128 14.48 20.48 4.27
CA LYS A 128 15.05 20.96 5.55
C LYS A 128 15.50 22.41 5.47
N MET A 129 15.97 22.86 4.30
CA MET A 129 16.45 24.22 4.06
C MET A 129 15.35 25.18 3.56
N ALA A 130 14.14 24.69 3.32
CA ALA A 130 13.05 25.48 2.78
C ALA A 130 12.67 26.64 3.69
N LYS A 131 12.51 27.83 3.10
CA LYS A 131 12.28 29.08 3.84
C LYS A 131 10.79 29.37 4.09
N ASN A 132 9.91 28.71 3.35
CA ASN A 132 8.47 28.90 3.46
C ASN A 132 7.72 27.56 3.36
N ASP A 133 6.46 27.56 3.75
CA ASP A 133 5.65 26.34 3.79
C ASP A 133 5.31 25.82 2.39
N PHE A 134 5.19 26.69 1.39
CA PHE A 134 4.97 26.27 0.01
C PHE A 134 6.14 25.41 -0.50
N GLU A 135 7.37 25.82 -0.30
CA GLU A 135 8.55 25.02 -0.69
C GLU A 135 8.60 23.67 0.04
N LYS A 136 8.26 23.66 1.34
CA LYS A 136 8.21 22.42 2.14
C LYS A 136 7.16 21.46 1.60
N ASP A 137 5.98 21.94 1.28
CA ASP A 137 4.87 21.13 0.78
C ASP A 137 5.13 20.68 -0.65
N PHE A 138 5.72 21.53 -1.50
CA PHE A 138 6.10 21.20 -2.85
C PHE A 138 7.13 20.04 -2.87
N LEU A 139 8.19 20.13 -2.07
CA LEU A 139 9.22 19.08 -1.99
C LEU A 139 8.69 17.78 -1.38
N LYS A 140 7.74 17.87 -0.43
CA LYS A 140 7.00 16.72 0.08
C LYS A 140 6.14 16.06 -1.01
N LEU A 141 5.45 16.89 -1.81
CA LEU A 141 4.65 16.41 -2.94
C LEU A 141 5.52 15.69 -3.98
N MET A 142 6.70 16.24 -4.28
CA MET A 142 7.65 15.62 -5.21
C MET A 142 8.05 14.21 -4.78
N ASN A 143 8.36 13.99 -3.51
CA ASN A 143 8.67 12.66 -2.99
C ASN A 143 7.44 11.73 -3.02
N ASN A 144 6.28 12.21 -2.57
CA ASN A 144 5.07 11.40 -2.51
C ASN A 144 4.54 11.04 -3.91
N ALA A 145 4.68 11.94 -4.89
CA ALA A 145 4.23 11.70 -6.26
C ALA A 145 4.93 10.50 -6.91
N VAL A 146 6.20 10.27 -6.61
CA VAL A 146 6.92 9.09 -7.11
C VAL A 146 6.28 7.81 -6.60
N PHE A 147 6.01 7.72 -5.30
CA PHE A 147 5.36 6.54 -4.69
C PHE A 147 3.93 6.37 -5.19
N GLY A 148 3.14 7.44 -5.19
CA GLY A 148 1.76 7.42 -5.67
C GLY A 148 1.69 6.94 -7.13
N LYS A 149 2.60 7.41 -7.99
CA LYS A 149 2.63 7.04 -9.39
C LYS A 149 3.05 5.59 -9.64
N THR A 150 4.00 5.07 -8.86
CA THR A 150 4.43 3.67 -8.95
C THR A 150 3.36 2.68 -8.44
N MET A 151 2.49 3.13 -7.53
CA MET A 151 1.40 2.33 -6.96
C MET A 151 0.09 2.47 -7.73
N GLU A 152 0.02 3.36 -8.74
CA GLU A 152 -1.20 3.59 -9.52
C GLU A 152 -1.60 2.35 -10.32
N ASN A 153 -2.82 1.86 -10.12
CA ASN A 153 -3.39 0.81 -10.95
C ASN A 153 -3.89 1.39 -12.28
N LEU A 154 -3.04 1.35 -13.30
CA LEU A 154 -3.36 1.89 -14.63
C LEU A 154 -4.55 1.20 -15.31
N ARG A 155 -4.86 -0.04 -14.95
CA ARG A 155 -6.00 -0.79 -15.53
C ARG A 155 -7.34 -0.26 -15.03
N ASN A 156 -7.37 0.24 -13.80
CA ASN A 156 -8.56 0.79 -13.17
C ASN A 156 -8.67 2.31 -13.35
N ARG A 157 -7.74 2.91 -14.11
CA ARG A 157 -7.75 4.35 -14.35
C ARG A 157 -8.87 4.75 -15.29
N LEU A 158 -9.86 5.45 -14.76
CA LEU A 158 -10.93 6.08 -15.54
C LEU A 158 -10.58 7.54 -15.77
N ILE A 159 -10.63 7.97 -17.03
CA ILE A 159 -10.49 9.37 -17.41
C ILE A 159 -11.89 9.90 -17.74
N VAL A 160 -12.47 10.65 -16.82
CA VAL A 160 -13.78 11.27 -17.00
C VAL A 160 -13.59 12.71 -17.45
N GLN A 161 -14.23 13.10 -18.56
CA GLN A 161 -14.24 14.48 -19.04
C GLN A 161 -15.68 14.91 -19.29
N LEU A 162 -16.11 15.97 -18.61
CA LEU A 162 -17.39 16.62 -18.88
C LEU A 162 -17.23 17.55 -20.07
N VAL A 163 -18.05 17.37 -21.09
CA VAL A 163 -17.96 18.13 -22.34
C VAL A 163 -19.35 18.68 -22.69
N ASN A 164 -19.42 19.98 -22.83
CA ASN A 164 -20.66 20.70 -23.25
C ASN A 164 -20.63 21.14 -24.72
N ASN A 165 -19.57 20.80 -25.44
CA ASN A 165 -19.39 21.18 -26.84
C ASN A 165 -19.33 19.93 -27.73
N GLN A 166 -20.26 19.83 -28.69
CA GLN A 166 -20.39 18.70 -29.60
C GLN A 166 -19.11 18.41 -30.42
N SER A 167 -18.45 19.45 -30.91
CA SER A 167 -17.21 19.33 -31.69
C SER A 167 -16.08 18.71 -30.86
N LYS A 168 -15.99 19.10 -29.57
CA LYS A 168 -15.02 18.54 -28.60
C LYS A 168 -15.39 17.11 -28.24
N ALA A 169 -16.66 16.80 -28.07
CA ALA A 169 -17.14 15.44 -27.81
C ALA A 169 -16.77 14.51 -28.98
N MET A 170 -17.06 14.88 -30.20
CA MET A 170 -16.69 14.12 -31.42
C MET A 170 -15.19 13.85 -31.50
N LYS A 171 -14.37 14.86 -31.18
CA LYS A 171 -12.91 14.74 -31.19
C LYS A 171 -12.35 13.80 -30.11
N LEU A 172 -13.04 13.69 -28.99
CA LEU A 172 -12.67 12.77 -27.92
C LEU A 172 -13.13 11.34 -28.21
N THR A 173 -14.33 11.16 -28.72
CA THR A 173 -14.92 9.85 -29.06
C THR A 173 -14.27 9.19 -30.27
N SER A 174 -13.68 9.98 -31.18
CA SER A 174 -12.95 9.46 -32.35
C SER A 174 -11.55 8.93 -32.03
N LYS A 175 -11.09 9.04 -30.79
CA LYS A 175 -9.78 8.49 -30.41
C LYS A 175 -9.82 6.96 -30.29
N PRO A 176 -8.81 6.23 -30.82
CA PRO A 176 -8.78 4.76 -30.73
C PRO A 176 -8.76 4.22 -29.29
N SER A 177 -8.33 5.05 -28.34
CA SER A 177 -8.29 4.72 -26.91
C SER A 177 -9.60 4.99 -26.18
N PHE A 178 -10.66 5.40 -26.89
CA PHE A 178 -11.95 5.68 -26.30
C PHE A 178 -12.73 4.35 -26.19
N PRO A 179 -12.98 3.84 -24.96
CA PRO A 179 -13.83 2.67 -24.79
C PRO A 179 -15.26 3.06 -25.19
N LEU A 180 -16.00 2.11 -25.77
CA LEU A 180 -17.42 2.32 -26.09
C LEU A 180 -18.13 2.85 -24.85
N SER A 181 -18.57 4.11 -24.90
CA SER A 181 -19.26 4.73 -23.79
C SER A 181 -20.76 4.55 -23.93
N GLU A 182 -21.41 4.24 -22.83
CA GLU A 182 -22.83 4.47 -22.68
C GLU A 182 -23.06 5.98 -22.71
N TYR A 183 -23.72 6.46 -23.77
CA TYR A 183 -24.19 7.82 -23.80
C TYR A 183 -25.33 7.97 -22.80
N LEU A 184 -25.11 8.72 -21.74
CA LEU A 184 -26.19 9.21 -20.88
C LEU A 184 -26.95 10.28 -21.70
N THR A 185 -27.91 9.87 -22.49
CA THR A 185 -28.88 10.79 -23.08
C THR A 185 -29.79 11.26 -21.94
N LYS A 186 -29.75 12.56 -21.62
CA LYS A 186 -30.81 13.18 -20.84
C LYS A 186 -32.08 13.15 -21.70
N ASN A 187 -33.09 12.41 -21.27
CA ASN A 187 -34.48 12.66 -21.58
C ASN A 187 -34.96 13.85 -20.78
#